data_788478303a98a09469770d1c958f6aea
#
_entry.id   788478303a98a09469770d1c958f6aea
#
_cell.length_a   1.000
_cell.length_b   1.000
_cell.length_c   1.000
_cell.angle_alpha   90.00
_cell.angle_beta   90.00
_cell.angle_gamma   90.00
#
_symmetry.space_group_name_H-M   'P 1'
#
loop_
_entity.id
_entity.type
_entity.pdbx_description
1 polymer ?
#
loop_
_entity_poly.entity_id
_entity_poly.type
_entity_poly.pdbx_seq_one_letter_code
_entity_poly.pdbx_strand_id
1 'polypeptide(L)'
;MRVAYLLLPALMTLPSLANAQSELIALQPDRILSGETLYESGEWLLIQEGAVVEVVLTEAELPPEADKQRLNGKTIIPALIDAHTHLGYQSVNSWGAENYNEANLLDNLSQYAYYGFSTVFSAGSDPVALINELRATIDLESLPVASPLAAYGVAPIGYGPNNSFLDEIRAVEVELKTQILFGVDQPSDIQALITAIEPKQDAIIKIWVDDRAGTQPKLAQRLYTELISQANQQGIKVVAHQQDSEDTARLVQAGVAGFLHGRFEDEISEDLSRLLAESQTFVIPNLGLSLLRRMTIAEDPLLYETLPAPTLSRLANRVFASTDDALSASGSNNQLERQLELLIENLEPSIRKSFALAIKRRVPIILGTDAGALPDHFFGYTGHKELEIFVALGMSPEQAIAAATSAAAAQLGLNDRGLLEKGRRADFLILNSNPLENIRATQDIHSVFLLGKELDRGAIIERLMQDTRN
;
A
#
# COMPACT_ATOMS: atom_id res chain seq x y z
N MET A 1 63.82 -41.33 11.74
CA MET A 1 63.94 -39.97 11.24
C MET A 1 62.57 -39.32 11.31
N ARG A 2 62.33 -38.46 12.29
CA ARG A 2 61.11 -37.67 12.42
C ARG A 2 61.40 -36.28 11.86
N VAL A 3 60.71 -35.88 10.82
CA VAL A 3 60.80 -34.53 10.25
C VAL A 3 59.72 -33.67 10.97
N ALA A 4 60.18 -32.68 11.71
CA ALA A 4 59.34 -31.68 12.35
C ALA A 4 59.05 -30.54 11.36
N TYR A 5 57.77 -30.32 11.02
CA TYR A 5 57.33 -29.12 10.30
C TYR A 5 57.05 -28.00 11.28
N LEU A 6 57.86 -26.96 11.20
CA LEU A 6 57.60 -25.68 11.85
C LEU A 6 56.54 -24.94 11.08
N LEU A 7 55.37 -24.78 11.69
CA LEU A 7 54.32 -23.86 11.23
C LEU A 7 54.63 -22.44 11.78
N LEU A 8 55.03 -21.53 10.89
CA LEU A 8 55.03 -20.11 11.18
C LEU A 8 53.57 -19.61 11.13
N PRO A 9 53.12 -18.80 12.12
CA PRO A 9 51.81 -18.14 12.01
C PRO A 9 51.93 -16.96 11.05
N ALA A 10 51.20 -17.04 9.94
CA ALA A 10 50.97 -15.90 9.09
C ALA A 10 50.05 -14.91 9.85
N LEU A 11 50.59 -13.77 10.21
CA LEU A 11 49.81 -12.63 10.66
C LEU A 11 48.96 -12.15 9.48
N MET A 12 47.70 -12.55 9.42
CA MET A 12 46.69 -11.89 8.57
C MET A 12 46.41 -10.53 9.22
N THR A 13 46.95 -9.47 8.66
CA THR A 13 46.47 -8.12 8.89
C THR A 13 45.06 -8.05 8.34
N LEU A 14 44.07 -8.05 9.23
CA LEU A 14 42.69 -7.67 8.89
C LEU A 14 42.76 -6.26 8.30
N PRO A 15 42.16 -6.01 7.12
CA PRO A 15 42.00 -4.67 6.64
C PRO A 15 41.17 -3.91 7.70
N SER A 16 41.71 -2.77 8.16
CA SER A 16 40.95 -1.83 8.98
C SER A 16 39.64 -1.54 8.23
N LEU A 17 38.53 -1.85 8.86
CA LEU A 17 37.25 -1.29 8.49
C LEU A 17 37.40 0.23 8.64
N ALA A 18 37.84 0.92 7.58
CA ALA A 18 37.64 2.34 7.49
C ALA A 18 36.16 2.55 7.73
N ASN A 19 35.78 3.23 8.81
CA ASN A 19 34.47 3.80 9.00
C ASN A 19 34.21 4.67 7.77
N ALA A 20 33.49 4.14 6.81
CA ALA A 20 32.78 4.97 5.84
C ALA A 20 31.78 5.75 6.72
N GLN A 21 32.12 6.98 7.11
CA GLN A 21 31.15 7.89 7.67
C GLN A 21 29.99 7.91 6.67
N SER A 22 28.82 7.50 7.11
CA SER A 22 27.64 7.56 6.25
C SER A 22 27.43 9.00 5.83
N GLU A 23 27.24 9.21 4.55
CA GLU A 23 27.11 10.52 3.93
C GLU A 23 25.90 11.25 4.53
N LEU A 24 26.13 12.44 5.05
CA LEU A 24 25.08 13.35 5.51
C LEU A 24 24.63 14.17 4.28
N ILE A 25 23.42 13.94 3.84
CA ILE A 25 22.85 14.59 2.67
C ILE A 25 21.86 15.67 3.08
N ALA A 26 21.95 16.85 2.48
CA ALA A 26 21.07 17.96 2.70
C ALA A 26 20.36 18.35 1.38
N LEU A 27 19.05 18.20 1.32
CA LEU A 27 18.21 18.44 0.15
C LEU A 27 17.39 19.71 0.34
N GLN A 28 17.47 20.65 -0.61
CA GLN A 28 16.68 21.87 -0.62
C GLN A 28 15.74 21.90 -1.83
N PRO A 29 14.50 21.42 -1.71
CA PRO A 29 13.47 21.63 -2.72
C PRO A 29 12.82 23.02 -2.58
N ASP A 30 11.88 23.35 -3.45
CA ASP A 30 11.01 24.50 -3.26
C ASP A 30 9.99 24.25 -2.13
N ARG A 31 9.60 22.98 -1.92
CA ARG A 31 8.59 22.59 -0.91
C ARG A 31 8.92 21.26 -0.27
N ILE A 32 8.64 21.14 1.03
CA ILE A 32 8.61 19.87 1.77
C ILE A 32 7.24 19.77 2.45
N LEU A 33 6.49 18.72 2.12
CA LEU A 33 5.23 18.40 2.82
C LEU A 33 5.46 17.23 3.76
N SER A 34 5.10 17.38 5.04
CA SER A 34 5.19 16.32 6.04
C SER A 34 3.96 16.36 6.94
N GLY A 35 3.00 15.46 6.70
CA GLY A 35 1.69 15.51 7.35
C GLY A 35 0.94 16.80 7.04
N GLU A 36 0.60 17.57 8.06
CA GLU A 36 -0.04 18.89 7.93
C GLU A 36 0.97 20.05 7.81
N THR A 37 2.28 19.77 7.90
CA THR A 37 3.32 20.80 7.85
C THR A 37 3.82 20.96 6.42
N LEU A 38 3.73 22.19 5.92
CA LEU A 38 4.30 22.60 4.65
C LEU A 38 5.46 23.57 4.89
N TYR A 39 6.62 23.22 4.38
CA TYR A 39 7.81 24.08 4.35
C TYR A 39 8.01 24.57 2.90
N GLU A 40 8.07 25.90 2.68
CA GLU A 40 8.19 26.50 1.34
C GLU A 40 9.02 27.80 1.33
N SER A 41 9.84 27.97 2.37
CA SER A 41 10.68 29.18 2.55
C SER A 41 12.18 28.89 2.34
N GLY A 42 12.52 27.73 1.76
CA GLY A 42 13.92 27.34 1.46
C GLY A 42 14.54 26.45 2.51
N GLU A 43 13.73 25.67 3.20
CA GLU A 43 14.16 24.68 4.20
C GLU A 43 14.94 23.53 3.56
N TRP A 44 15.77 22.90 4.38
CA TRP A 44 16.60 21.77 4.01
C TRP A 44 16.16 20.51 4.75
N LEU A 45 15.96 19.40 4.03
CA LEU A 45 15.79 18.07 4.60
C LEU A 45 17.17 17.43 4.77
N LEU A 46 17.56 17.13 5.99
CA LEU A 46 18.79 16.40 6.31
C LEU A 46 18.49 14.93 6.52
N ILE A 47 19.27 14.07 5.83
CA ILE A 47 19.18 12.61 5.95
C ILE A 47 20.55 12.00 6.19
N GLN A 48 20.60 10.98 7.04
CA GLN A 48 21.80 10.22 7.31
C GLN A 48 21.43 8.80 7.78
N GLU A 49 22.19 7.79 7.39
CA GLU A 49 22.01 6.40 7.85
C GLU A 49 20.55 5.87 7.66
N GLY A 50 19.92 6.25 6.58
CA GLY A 50 18.55 5.80 6.28
C GLY A 50 17.46 6.52 7.05
N ALA A 51 17.79 7.54 7.85
CA ALA A 51 16.85 8.27 8.68
C ALA A 51 16.86 9.78 8.38
N VAL A 52 15.74 10.42 8.66
CA VAL A 52 15.62 11.87 8.71
C VAL A 52 16.34 12.37 9.97
N VAL A 53 17.33 13.23 9.79
CA VAL A 53 18.04 13.89 10.89
C VAL A 53 17.21 15.08 11.39
N GLU A 54 16.84 15.96 10.48
CA GLU A 54 16.07 17.18 10.80
C GLU A 54 15.60 17.88 9.51
N VAL A 55 14.62 18.77 9.63
CA VAL A 55 14.34 19.81 8.65
C VAL A 55 14.82 21.14 9.24
N VAL A 56 15.83 21.77 8.61
CA VAL A 56 16.39 23.03 9.08
C VAL A 56 15.98 24.21 8.20
N LEU A 57 15.86 25.41 8.82
CA LEU A 57 15.28 26.58 8.17
C LEU A 57 16.28 27.31 7.26
N THR A 58 17.57 27.25 7.60
CA THR A 58 18.59 28.03 6.89
C THR A 58 19.83 27.20 6.59
N GLU A 59 20.55 27.58 5.53
CA GLU A 59 21.82 26.93 5.18
C GLU A 59 22.90 27.10 6.26
N ALA A 60 22.80 28.16 7.07
CA ALA A 60 23.77 28.40 8.14
C ALA A 60 23.66 27.38 9.30
N GLU A 61 22.53 26.68 9.40
CA GLU A 61 22.29 25.63 10.39
C GLU A 61 22.80 24.26 9.93
N LEU A 62 23.18 24.13 8.64
CA LEU A 62 23.68 22.87 8.09
C LEU A 62 25.09 22.55 8.61
N PRO A 63 25.36 21.30 8.98
CA PRO A 63 26.72 20.83 9.22
C PRO A 63 27.61 21.09 8.00
N PRO A 64 28.86 21.54 8.21
CA PRO A 64 29.78 21.86 7.11
C PRO A 64 30.08 20.68 6.16
N GLU A 65 30.03 19.46 6.71
CA GLU A 65 30.27 18.19 6.00
C GLU A 65 29.07 17.69 5.17
N ALA A 66 27.90 18.32 5.28
CA ALA A 66 26.71 17.87 4.55
C ALA A 66 26.88 18.05 3.04
N ASP A 67 26.59 17.01 2.26
CA ASP A 67 26.43 17.11 0.82
C ASP A 67 25.15 17.87 0.48
N LYS A 68 25.31 19.06 -0.11
CA LYS A 68 24.22 20.02 -0.32
C LYS A 68 23.70 19.94 -1.74
N GLN A 69 22.46 19.59 -1.88
CA GLN A 69 21.78 19.49 -3.17
C GLN A 69 20.57 20.43 -3.23
N ARG A 70 20.56 21.36 -4.21
CA ARG A 70 19.44 22.26 -4.48
C ARG A 70 18.54 21.67 -5.55
N LEU A 71 17.28 21.53 -5.23
CA LEU A 71 16.25 20.87 -6.04
C LEU A 71 15.20 21.89 -6.49
N ASN A 72 15.64 22.88 -7.25
CA ASN A 72 14.77 23.97 -7.71
C ASN A 72 13.58 23.45 -8.51
N GLY A 73 12.38 23.96 -8.22
CA GLY A 73 11.14 23.55 -8.85
C GLY A 73 10.56 22.24 -8.31
N LYS A 74 11.26 21.55 -7.38
CA LYS A 74 10.85 20.25 -6.88
C LYS A 74 10.04 20.36 -5.57
N THR A 75 9.25 19.32 -5.32
CA THR A 75 8.53 19.11 -4.05
C THR A 75 8.92 17.77 -3.45
N ILE A 76 9.22 17.74 -2.16
CA ILE A 76 9.45 16.49 -1.40
C ILE A 76 8.20 16.15 -0.60
N ILE A 77 7.75 14.89 -0.66
CA ILE A 77 6.68 14.33 0.16
C ILE A 77 7.16 12.99 0.75
N PRO A 78 6.61 12.51 1.89
CA PRO A 78 6.88 11.14 2.35
C PRO A 78 6.52 10.14 1.27
N ALA A 79 7.23 9.02 1.20
CA ALA A 79 6.86 7.92 0.31
C ALA A 79 5.50 7.35 0.69
N LEU A 80 4.76 6.90 -0.32
CA LEU A 80 3.37 6.48 -0.21
C LEU A 80 3.24 5.11 0.49
N ILE A 81 2.05 4.84 1.02
CA ILE A 81 1.64 3.60 1.68
C ILE A 81 0.34 3.12 1.05
N ASP A 82 0.30 1.86 0.59
CA ASP A 82 -0.93 1.19 0.18
C ASP A 82 -1.41 0.28 1.32
N ALA A 83 -2.50 0.68 1.98
CA ALA A 83 -3.04 -0.02 3.14
C ALA A 83 -4.03 -1.14 2.80
N HIS A 84 -4.12 -1.55 1.53
CA HIS A 84 -4.92 -2.70 1.10
C HIS A 84 -4.48 -3.23 -0.26
N THR A 85 -3.79 -4.35 -0.26
CA THR A 85 -3.35 -5.06 -1.47
C THR A 85 -3.40 -6.58 -1.27
N HIS A 86 -3.09 -7.34 -2.33
CA HIS A 86 -2.94 -8.79 -2.33
C HIS A 86 -1.75 -9.17 -3.20
N LEU A 87 -0.66 -9.64 -2.58
CA LEU A 87 0.60 -9.88 -3.26
C LEU A 87 0.66 -11.28 -3.89
N GLY A 88 1.56 -11.46 -4.84
CA GLY A 88 1.94 -12.76 -5.40
C GLY A 88 1.02 -13.33 -6.49
N TYR A 89 -0.24 -12.93 -6.56
CA TYR A 89 -1.21 -13.47 -7.54
C TYR A 89 -1.11 -12.79 -8.91
N GLN A 90 -0.88 -11.48 -8.93
CA GLN A 90 -0.75 -10.72 -10.18
C GLN A 90 0.71 -10.70 -10.62
N SER A 91 0.97 -11.18 -11.83
CA SER A 91 2.22 -10.90 -12.57
C SER A 91 1.95 -9.83 -13.65
N VAL A 92 2.99 -9.39 -14.34
CA VAL A 92 2.81 -8.46 -15.48
C VAL A 92 1.97 -9.06 -16.61
N ASN A 93 1.88 -10.39 -16.73
CA ASN A 93 1.23 -11.08 -17.84
C ASN A 93 -0.04 -11.84 -17.48
N SER A 94 -0.18 -12.31 -16.24
CA SER A 94 -1.26 -13.20 -15.80
C SER A 94 -1.67 -12.94 -14.35
N TRP A 95 -2.75 -13.58 -13.94
CA TRP A 95 -3.25 -13.54 -12.57
C TRP A 95 -3.70 -14.94 -12.17
N GLY A 96 -3.24 -15.42 -11.00
CA GLY A 96 -3.60 -16.70 -10.44
C GLY A 96 -2.53 -17.22 -9.47
N ALA A 97 -2.85 -18.37 -8.84
CA ALA A 97 -1.98 -19.03 -7.87
C ALA A 97 -0.64 -19.49 -8.49
N GLU A 98 -0.61 -19.76 -9.78
CA GLU A 98 0.59 -20.16 -10.52
C GLU A 98 1.70 -19.10 -10.48
N ASN A 99 1.32 -17.83 -10.21
CA ASN A 99 2.28 -16.74 -10.08
C ASN A 99 2.88 -16.63 -8.67
N TYR A 100 2.32 -17.36 -7.68
CA TYR A 100 2.69 -17.18 -6.28
C TYR A 100 4.05 -17.78 -5.96
N ASN A 101 5.09 -16.99 -6.08
CA ASN A 101 6.47 -17.35 -5.76
C ASN A 101 7.26 -16.10 -5.33
N GLU A 102 8.45 -16.31 -4.74
CA GLU A 102 9.30 -15.25 -4.21
C GLU A 102 9.69 -14.21 -5.28
N ALA A 103 10.02 -14.63 -6.49
CA ALA A 103 10.40 -13.72 -7.57
C ALA A 103 9.26 -12.77 -7.93
N ASN A 104 8.03 -13.28 -8.10
CA ASN A 104 6.87 -12.44 -8.37
C ASN A 104 6.47 -11.55 -7.19
N LEU A 105 6.64 -12.03 -5.94
CA LEU A 105 6.46 -11.19 -4.75
C LEU A 105 7.43 -9.99 -4.76
N LEU A 106 8.71 -10.24 -5.06
CA LEU A 106 9.72 -9.19 -5.19
C LEU A 106 9.41 -8.24 -6.36
N ASP A 107 8.90 -8.74 -7.47
CA ASP A 107 8.49 -7.92 -8.60
C ASP A 107 7.29 -7.04 -8.27
N ASN A 108 6.29 -7.56 -7.55
CA ASN A 108 5.16 -6.76 -7.05
C ASN A 108 5.64 -5.63 -6.14
N LEU A 109 6.53 -5.94 -5.17
CA LEU A 109 7.10 -4.96 -4.25
C LEU A 109 7.98 -3.93 -4.98
N SER A 110 8.65 -4.34 -6.06
CA SER A 110 9.45 -3.44 -6.90
C SER A 110 8.59 -2.50 -7.74
N GLN A 111 7.45 -2.98 -8.25
CA GLN A 111 6.48 -2.12 -8.92
C GLN A 111 5.96 -1.05 -7.97
N TYR A 112 5.62 -1.42 -6.73
CA TYR A 112 5.24 -0.44 -5.72
C TYR A 112 6.34 0.61 -5.47
N ALA A 113 7.59 0.16 -5.26
CA ALA A 113 8.73 1.06 -5.05
C ALA A 113 8.96 1.98 -6.26
N TYR A 114 8.85 1.45 -7.49
CA TYR A 114 8.93 2.22 -8.72
C TYR A 114 7.95 3.40 -8.74
N TYR A 115 6.72 3.18 -8.29
CA TYR A 115 5.67 4.20 -8.18
C TYR A 115 5.72 4.99 -6.86
N GLY A 116 6.79 4.88 -6.07
CA GLY A 116 7.00 5.68 -4.88
C GLY A 116 6.31 5.20 -3.61
N PHE A 117 5.89 3.95 -3.55
CA PHE A 117 5.34 3.34 -2.34
C PHE A 117 6.45 2.68 -1.54
N SER A 118 6.60 3.06 -0.28
CA SER A 118 7.57 2.45 0.65
C SER A 118 7.03 1.25 1.41
N THR A 119 5.71 1.15 1.50
CA THR A 119 5.05 0.15 2.36
C THR A 119 3.72 -0.27 1.76
N VAL A 120 3.43 -1.57 1.88
CA VAL A 120 2.17 -2.15 1.41
C VAL A 120 1.62 -3.13 2.44
N PHE A 121 0.29 -3.17 2.57
CA PHE A 121 -0.39 -4.07 3.49
C PHE A 121 -1.25 -5.07 2.74
N SER A 122 -0.83 -6.35 2.74
CA SER A 122 -1.60 -7.46 2.17
C SER A 122 -2.68 -7.93 3.14
N ALA A 123 -3.93 -7.91 2.67
CA ALA A 123 -5.09 -7.98 3.52
C ALA A 123 -5.70 -9.39 3.63
N GLY A 124 -4.93 -10.34 4.15
CA GLY A 124 -5.41 -11.65 4.59
C GLY A 124 -5.48 -12.73 3.50
N SER A 125 -4.75 -12.56 2.39
CA SER A 125 -4.63 -13.54 1.31
C SER A 125 -3.23 -14.14 1.17
N ASP A 126 -2.30 -13.71 2.00
CA ASP A 126 -0.89 -14.12 1.94
C ASP A 126 -0.47 -14.86 3.20
N PRO A 127 0.47 -15.85 3.10
CA PRO A 127 1.03 -16.49 4.27
C PRO A 127 1.80 -15.49 5.14
N VAL A 128 1.27 -15.11 6.29
CA VAL A 128 1.88 -14.09 7.17
C VAL A 128 3.32 -14.43 7.53
N ALA A 129 3.62 -15.71 7.78
CA ALA A 129 4.97 -16.16 8.10
C ALA A 129 5.95 -15.89 6.95
N LEU A 130 5.56 -16.20 5.71
CA LEU A 130 6.38 -15.97 4.52
C LEU A 130 6.61 -14.46 4.28
N ILE A 131 5.57 -13.64 4.41
CA ILE A 131 5.69 -12.19 4.23
C ILE A 131 6.57 -11.59 5.33
N ASN A 132 6.48 -12.05 6.57
CA ASN A 132 7.36 -11.61 7.66
C ASN A 132 8.82 -12.06 7.45
N GLU A 133 9.05 -13.27 6.97
CA GLU A 133 10.38 -13.77 6.61
C GLU A 133 10.95 -12.92 5.46
N LEU A 134 10.20 -12.72 4.39
CA LEU A 134 10.59 -11.87 3.28
C LEU A 134 10.95 -10.47 3.76
N ARG A 135 10.11 -9.83 4.57
CA ARG A 135 10.39 -8.50 5.15
C ARG A 135 11.66 -8.45 5.99
N ALA A 136 11.98 -9.53 6.72
CA ALA A 136 13.17 -9.61 7.56
C ALA A 136 14.45 -9.89 6.78
N THR A 137 14.35 -10.54 5.62
CA THR A 137 15.48 -10.98 4.78
C THR A 137 15.77 -10.06 3.61
N ILE A 138 14.82 -9.20 3.21
CA ILE A 138 15.06 -8.20 2.16
C ILE A 138 16.21 -7.29 2.60
N ASP A 139 17.31 -7.40 1.87
CA ASP A 139 18.39 -6.42 1.93
C ASP A 139 18.01 -5.21 1.08
N LEU A 140 17.37 -4.23 1.72
CA LEU A 140 16.95 -2.98 1.06
C LEU A 140 18.15 -2.15 0.56
N GLU A 141 19.38 -2.53 0.93
CA GLU A 141 20.58 -1.91 0.38
C GLU A 141 20.92 -2.43 -1.02
N SER A 142 20.70 -3.72 -1.23
CA SER A 142 20.96 -4.37 -2.52
C SER A 142 19.71 -4.47 -3.40
N LEU A 143 18.52 -4.53 -2.79
CA LEU A 143 17.24 -4.64 -3.49
C LEU A 143 16.21 -3.69 -2.85
N PRO A 144 16.22 -2.40 -3.22
CA PRO A 144 15.28 -1.44 -2.68
C PRO A 144 13.85 -1.70 -3.23
N VAL A 145 12.99 -2.23 -2.38
CA VAL A 145 11.58 -2.56 -2.67
C VAL A 145 10.67 -2.03 -1.57
N ALA A 146 9.37 -1.96 -1.83
CA ALA A 146 8.39 -1.63 -0.80
C ALA A 146 8.39 -2.68 0.32
N SER A 147 8.24 -2.25 1.57
CA SER A 147 8.19 -3.13 2.74
C SER A 147 6.80 -3.77 2.88
N PRO A 148 6.66 -5.11 2.82
CA PRO A 148 5.37 -5.75 2.94
C PRO A 148 4.95 -5.96 4.40
N LEU A 149 3.63 -5.86 4.63
CA LEU A 149 2.91 -6.28 5.83
C LEU A 149 1.81 -7.24 5.41
N ALA A 150 1.38 -8.16 6.28
CA ALA A 150 0.28 -9.05 6.00
C ALA A 150 -0.63 -9.26 7.21
N ALA A 151 -1.93 -9.51 6.93
CA ALA A 151 -2.91 -9.88 7.94
C ALA A 151 -3.22 -11.37 7.93
N TYR A 152 -3.62 -11.91 9.09
CA TYR A 152 -4.22 -13.23 9.20
C TYR A 152 -5.66 -13.18 8.67
N GLY A 153 -5.97 -13.95 7.62
CA GLY A 153 -7.30 -14.01 7.03
C GLY A 153 -8.24 -14.90 7.84
N VAL A 154 -9.42 -14.40 8.25
CA VAL A 154 -10.39 -15.14 9.07
C VAL A 154 -11.78 -15.05 8.46
N ALA A 155 -12.41 -16.23 8.28
CA ALA A 155 -13.76 -16.37 7.73
C ALA A 155 -14.47 -17.58 8.36
N PRO A 156 -15.75 -17.82 8.08
CA PRO A 156 -16.39 -19.11 8.40
C PRO A 156 -15.62 -20.27 7.78
N ILE A 157 -15.62 -21.43 8.43
CA ILE A 157 -14.87 -22.61 7.96
C ILE A 157 -15.23 -22.93 6.49
N GLY A 158 -14.20 -22.97 5.64
CA GLY A 158 -14.35 -23.27 4.22
C GLY A 158 -14.68 -22.08 3.33
N TYR A 159 -14.78 -20.86 3.88
CA TYR A 159 -15.09 -19.63 3.17
C TYR A 159 -13.98 -18.58 3.32
N GLY A 160 -14.14 -17.43 2.66
CA GLY A 160 -13.14 -16.37 2.63
C GLY A 160 -13.60 -15.18 1.78
N PRO A 161 -12.72 -14.63 0.91
CA PRO A 161 -13.10 -13.61 -0.08
C PRO A 161 -14.08 -14.16 -1.13
N ASN A 162 -14.24 -13.51 -2.29
CA ASN A 162 -15.09 -14.06 -3.36
C ASN A 162 -14.59 -15.43 -3.86
N ASN A 163 -15.49 -16.25 -4.42
CA ASN A 163 -15.21 -17.64 -4.77
C ASN A 163 -13.98 -17.83 -5.67
N SER A 164 -13.80 -16.99 -6.71
CA SER A 164 -12.65 -17.11 -7.62
C SER A 164 -11.33 -16.85 -6.90
N PHE A 165 -11.28 -15.84 -6.04
CA PHE A 165 -10.06 -15.54 -5.28
C PHE A 165 -9.82 -16.56 -4.16
N LEU A 166 -10.87 -17.10 -3.56
CA LEU A 166 -10.77 -18.18 -2.58
C LEU A 166 -10.11 -19.43 -3.17
N ASP A 167 -10.45 -19.79 -4.40
CA ASP A 167 -9.86 -20.95 -5.07
C ASP A 167 -8.35 -20.75 -5.29
N GLU A 168 -7.93 -19.54 -5.67
CA GLU A 168 -6.51 -19.19 -5.81
C GLU A 168 -5.76 -19.26 -4.49
N ILE A 169 -6.32 -18.68 -3.40
CA ILE A 169 -5.72 -18.76 -2.07
C ILE A 169 -5.53 -20.21 -1.63
N ARG A 170 -6.53 -21.07 -1.85
CA ARG A 170 -6.44 -22.49 -1.50
C ARG A 170 -5.39 -23.24 -2.33
N ALA A 171 -5.24 -22.89 -3.60
CA ALA A 171 -4.18 -23.46 -4.42
C ALA A 171 -2.79 -23.09 -3.86
N VAL A 172 -2.58 -21.85 -3.43
CA VAL A 172 -1.35 -21.42 -2.74
C VAL A 172 -1.16 -22.15 -1.40
N GLU A 173 -2.22 -22.32 -0.58
CA GLU A 173 -2.13 -23.09 0.67
C GLU A 173 -1.64 -24.52 0.44
N VAL A 174 -2.15 -25.18 -0.61
CA VAL A 174 -1.76 -26.54 -0.98
C VAL A 174 -0.30 -26.60 -1.48
N GLU A 175 0.09 -25.68 -2.36
CA GLU A 175 1.42 -25.65 -2.96
C GLU A 175 2.50 -25.36 -1.90
N LEU A 176 2.28 -24.36 -1.07
CA LEU A 176 3.23 -23.93 -0.03
C LEU A 176 3.10 -24.72 1.27
N LYS A 177 2.08 -25.60 1.40
CA LYS A 177 1.77 -26.37 2.62
C LYS A 177 1.66 -25.46 3.85
N THR A 178 1.01 -24.34 3.71
CA THR A 178 0.84 -23.32 4.74
C THR A 178 -0.63 -22.94 4.85
N GLN A 179 -1.02 -22.41 6.01
CA GLN A 179 -2.38 -21.90 6.21
C GLN A 179 -2.39 -20.39 6.00
N ILE A 180 -3.31 -19.90 5.18
CA ILE A 180 -3.57 -18.49 4.92
C ILE A 180 -4.90 -18.09 5.55
N LEU A 181 -5.96 -18.89 5.29
CA LEU A 181 -7.29 -18.64 5.80
C LEU A 181 -7.58 -19.49 7.04
N PHE A 182 -7.97 -18.83 8.12
CA PHE A 182 -8.34 -19.46 9.40
C PHE A 182 -9.86 -19.50 9.53
N GLY A 183 -10.42 -20.71 9.57
CA GLY A 183 -11.85 -20.92 9.74
C GLY A 183 -12.28 -20.73 11.18
N VAL A 184 -13.38 -20.01 11.41
CA VAL A 184 -13.96 -19.77 12.74
C VAL A 184 -15.46 -20.03 12.71
N ASP A 185 -15.91 -21.08 13.46
CA ASP A 185 -17.31 -21.40 13.63
C ASP A 185 -17.74 -21.48 15.13
N GLN A 186 -16.75 -21.52 16.04
CA GLN A 186 -16.96 -21.60 17.48
C GLN A 186 -15.88 -20.84 18.28
N PRO A 187 -16.12 -20.49 19.54
CA PRO A 187 -15.16 -19.72 20.37
C PRO A 187 -13.78 -20.38 20.54
N SER A 188 -13.68 -21.70 20.55
CA SER A 188 -12.41 -22.43 20.65
C SER A 188 -11.50 -22.16 19.45
N ASP A 189 -12.05 -21.92 18.26
CA ASP A 189 -11.29 -21.61 17.05
C ASP A 189 -10.63 -20.24 17.19
N ILE A 190 -11.37 -19.29 17.77
CA ILE A 190 -10.84 -17.94 18.08
C ILE A 190 -9.67 -18.05 19.06
N GLN A 191 -9.84 -18.80 20.15
CA GLN A 191 -8.79 -18.98 21.15
C GLN A 191 -7.54 -19.63 20.55
N ALA A 192 -7.70 -20.63 19.67
CA ALA A 192 -6.61 -21.28 18.97
C ALA A 192 -5.87 -20.30 18.06
N LEU A 193 -6.60 -19.49 17.27
CA LEU A 193 -6.03 -18.47 16.40
C LEU A 193 -5.22 -17.43 17.20
N ILE A 194 -5.82 -16.80 18.21
CA ILE A 194 -5.16 -15.78 19.04
C ILE A 194 -3.90 -16.34 19.73
N THR A 195 -3.93 -17.63 20.11
CA THR A 195 -2.76 -18.29 20.70
C THR A 195 -1.65 -18.53 19.68
N ALA A 196 -2.01 -18.83 18.43
CA ALA A 196 -1.06 -19.14 17.37
C ALA A 196 -0.39 -17.91 16.75
N ILE A 197 -1.00 -16.71 16.88
CA ILE A 197 -0.43 -15.48 16.32
C ILE A 197 0.85 -15.06 17.08
N GLU A 198 1.96 -14.98 16.34
CA GLU A 198 3.25 -14.49 16.84
C GLU A 198 3.99 -13.71 15.74
N PRO A 199 4.59 -12.55 16.02
CA PRO A 199 4.45 -11.75 17.25
C PRO A 199 3.03 -11.15 17.36
N LYS A 200 2.52 -11.00 18.57
CA LYS A 200 1.18 -10.38 18.77
C LYS A 200 1.18 -8.88 18.52
N GLN A 201 2.26 -8.22 18.89
CA GLN A 201 2.47 -6.81 18.58
C GLN A 201 2.65 -6.66 17.06
N ASP A 202 2.00 -5.67 16.46
CA ASP A 202 1.95 -5.40 15.02
C ASP A 202 1.17 -6.44 14.19
N ALA A 203 0.58 -7.46 14.83
CA ALA A 203 -0.29 -8.39 14.13
C ALA A 203 -1.63 -7.73 13.77
N ILE A 204 -2.13 -8.08 12.59
CA ILE A 204 -3.44 -7.63 12.11
C ILE A 204 -4.23 -8.86 11.67
N ILE A 205 -5.51 -8.89 12.03
CA ILE A 205 -6.47 -9.89 11.57
C ILE A 205 -7.42 -9.22 10.57
N LYS A 206 -7.62 -9.85 9.42
CA LYS A 206 -8.63 -9.47 8.43
C LYS A 206 -9.79 -10.45 8.51
N ILE A 207 -11.01 -9.93 8.71
CA ILE A 207 -12.25 -10.72 8.70
C ILE A 207 -13.13 -10.35 7.49
N TRP A 208 -13.93 -11.32 7.02
CA TRP A 208 -14.97 -11.10 6.03
C TRP A 208 -16.35 -11.27 6.68
N VAL A 209 -17.10 -10.14 6.74
CA VAL A 209 -18.47 -10.07 7.25
C VAL A 209 -19.39 -9.70 6.07
N ASP A 210 -19.54 -10.67 5.18
CA ASP A 210 -20.26 -10.52 3.93
C ASP A 210 -20.76 -11.90 3.48
N ASP A 211 -22.04 -11.99 3.09
CA ASP A 211 -22.65 -13.22 2.62
C ASP A 211 -22.66 -13.34 1.09
N ARG A 212 -22.08 -12.38 0.38
CA ARG A 212 -22.00 -12.34 -1.08
C ARG A 212 -23.37 -12.49 -1.74
N ALA A 213 -24.34 -11.69 -1.30
CA ALA A 213 -25.73 -11.76 -1.72
C ALA A 213 -26.35 -13.15 -1.46
N GLY A 214 -26.05 -13.76 -0.32
CA GLY A 214 -26.59 -15.05 0.12
C GLY A 214 -25.91 -16.28 -0.48
N THR A 215 -24.77 -16.14 -1.14
CA THR A 215 -24.04 -17.26 -1.75
C THR A 215 -23.08 -17.96 -0.78
N GLN A 216 -22.79 -17.35 0.37
CA GLN A 216 -21.95 -17.91 1.44
C GLN A 216 -22.46 -17.50 2.82
N PRO A 217 -22.10 -18.24 3.88
CA PRO A 217 -22.44 -17.83 5.25
C PRO A 217 -21.61 -16.61 5.65
N LYS A 218 -22.26 -15.64 6.29
CA LYS A 218 -21.62 -14.50 6.95
C LYS A 218 -20.99 -14.94 8.27
N LEU A 219 -19.81 -14.41 8.62
CA LEU A 219 -19.24 -14.62 9.96
C LEU A 219 -20.21 -14.10 11.02
N ALA A 220 -20.66 -15.00 11.92
CA ALA A 220 -21.70 -14.68 12.88
C ALA A 220 -21.29 -13.55 13.83
N GLN A 221 -22.23 -12.63 14.13
CA GLN A 221 -22.00 -11.47 15.00
C GLN A 221 -21.35 -11.85 16.33
N ARG A 222 -21.85 -12.89 17.02
CA ARG A 222 -21.27 -13.35 18.28
C ARG A 222 -19.79 -13.72 18.17
N LEU A 223 -19.37 -14.31 17.02
CA LEU A 223 -18.00 -14.77 16.79
C LEU A 223 -17.08 -13.60 16.45
N TYR A 224 -17.50 -12.71 15.54
CA TYR A 224 -16.63 -11.55 15.24
C TYR A 224 -16.53 -10.59 16.45
N THR A 225 -17.58 -10.41 17.25
CA THR A 225 -17.51 -9.59 18.47
C THR A 225 -16.53 -10.18 19.48
N GLU A 226 -16.57 -11.50 19.69
CA GLU A 226 -15.63 -12.20 20.57
C GLU A 226 -14.20 -12.14 20.04
N LEU A 227 -14.00 -12.39 18.74
CA LEU A 227 -12.69 -12.30 18.09
C LEU A 227 -12.07 -10.91 18.26
N ILE A 228 -12.83 -9.85 17.94
CA ILE A 228 -12.37 -8.46 18.08
C ILE A 228 -12.01 -8.15 19.54
N SER A 229 -12.85 -8.58 20.49
CA SER A 229 -12.59 -8.37 21.92
C SER A 229 -11.31 -9.05 22.39
N GLN A 230 -11.11 -10.33 22.04
CA GLN A 230 -9.91 -11.08 22.42
C GLN A 230 -8.65 -10.53 21.72
N ALA A 231 -8.75 -10.19 20.44
CA ALA A 231 -7.66 -9.58 19.68
C ALA A 231 -7.21 -8.25 20.29
N ASN A 232 -8.15 -7.34 20.55
CA ASN A 232 -7.88 -6.02 21.16
C ASN A 232 -7.21 -6.14 22.54
N GLN A 233 -7.60 -7.14 23.36
CA GLN A 233 -6.94 -7.40 24.65
C GLN A 233 -5.46 -7.80 24.51
N GLN A 234 -5.07 -8.33 23.36
CA GLN A 234 -3.69 -8.70 23.04
C GLN A 234 -2.95 -7.66 22.19
N GLY A 235 -3.56 -6.49 21.93
CA GLY A 235 -2.99 -5.46 21.07
C GLY A 235 -3.04 -5.78 19.57
N ILE A 236 -3.78 -6.81 19.16
CA ILE A 236 -3.95 -7.21 17.76
C ILE A 236 -5.09 -6.41 17.16
N LYS A 237 -4.82 -5.69 16.06
CA LYS A 237 -5.85 -4.94 15.31
C LYS A 237 -6.71 -5.91 14.50
N VAL A 238 -8.02 -5.62 14.43
CA VAL A 238 -8.92 -6.35 13.51
C VAL A 238 -9.46 -5.36 12.47
N VAL A 239 -9.33 -5.72 11.20
CA VAL A 239 -9.93 -4.97 10.07
C VAL A 239 -10.96 -5.86 9.37
N ALA A 240 -11.99 -5.25 8.80
CA ALA A 240 -13.10 -5.98 8.25
C ALA A 240 -13.42 -5.63 6.80
N HIS A 241 -13.74 -6.64 5.99
CA HIS A 241 -14.56 -6.49 4.80
C HIS A 241 -16.04 -6.56 5.22
N GLN A 242 -16.84 -5.62 4.74
CA GLN A 242 -18.29 -5.57 4.98
C GLN A 242 -18.97 -4.83 3.81
N GLN A 243 -20.28 -4.96 3.67
CA GLN A 243 -21.04 -4.31 2.61
C GLN A 243 -22.19 -3.45 3.12
N ASP A 244 -22.82 -3.82 4.23
CA ASP A 244 -23.99 -3.09 4.74
C ASP A 244 -23.70 -2.20 5.96
N SER A 245 -24.51 -1.15 6.11
CA SER A 245 -24.36 -0.16 7.18
C SER A 245 -24.71 -0.71 8.56
N GLU A 246 -25.56 -1.72 8.67
CA GLU A 246 -25.95 -2.35 9.95
C GLU A 246 -24.79 -3.16 10.53
N ASP A 247 -24.14 -4.01 9.70
CA ASP A 247 -22.94 -4.73 10.13
C ASP A 247 -21.79 -3.77 10.41
N THR A 248 -21.65 -2.68 9.64
CA THR A 248 -20.67 -1.63 9.91
C THR A 248 -20.83 -1.07 11.32
N ALA A 249 -22.05 -0.67 11.71
CA ALA A 249 -22.30 -0.12 13.05
C ALA A 249 -21.98 -1.12 14.16
N ARG A 250 -22.34 -2.40 13.97
CA ARG A 250 -22.06 -3.48 14.94
C ARG A 250 -20.56 -3.76 15.08
N LEU A 251 -19.83 -3.77 13.98
CA LEU A 251 -18.37 -3.94 13.95
C LEU A 251 -17.64 -2.79 14.65
N VAL A 252 -18.07 -1.54 14.43
CA VAL A 252 -17.53 -0.38 15.15
C VAL A 252 -17.79 -0.52 16.65
N GLN A 253 -19.01 -0.89 17.06
CA GLN A 253 -19.34 -1.12 18.47
C GLN A 253 -18.55 -2.25 19.09
N ALA A 254 -18.16 -3.26 18.30
CA ALA A 254 -17.28 -4.34 18.76
C ALA A 254 -15.80 -3.90 18.89
N GLY A 255 -15.40 -2.73 18.32
CA GLY A 255 -14.05 -2.19 18.41
C GLY A 255 -13.15 -2.59 17.23
N VAL A 256 -13.71 -2.77 16.03
CA VAL A 256 -12.94 -2.97 14.80
C VAL A 256 -12.05 -1.74 14.52
N ALA A 257 -10.82 -1.96 14.04
CA ALA A 257 -9.89 -0.87 13.76
C ALA A 257 -10.24 -0.12 12.47
N GLY A 258 -10.73 -0.83 11.44
CA GLY A 258 -11.05 -0.20 10.16
C GLY A 258 -11.76 -1.13 9.19
N PHE A 259 -12.21 -0.52 8.09
CA PHE A 259 -12.91 -1.19 7.01
C PHE A 259 -12.10 -1.15 5.72
N LEU A 260 -11.88 -2.32 5.16
CA LEU A 260 -11.37 -2.52 3.82
C LEU A 260 -12.58 -2.66 2.89
N HIS A 261 -12.68 -1.86 1.85
CA HIS A 261 -13.88 -1.55 1.05
C HIS A 261 -14.89 -0.68 1.80
N GLY A 262 -14.46 0.52 2.17
CA GLY A 262 -15.33 1.54 2.78
C GLY A 262 -16.35 2.16 1.82
N ARG A 263 -16.69 1.47 0.73
CA ARG A 263 -17.88 1.78 -0.06
C ARG A 263 -19.06 1.12 0.60
N PHE A 264 -19.98 1.93 1.01
CA PHE A 264 -21.24 1.47 1.55
C PHE A 264 -22.23 1.33 0.38
N GLU A 265 -22.88 0.19 0.24
CA GLU A 265 -23.94 0.00 -0.76
C GLU A 265 -25.09 0.99 -0.51
N ASP A 266 -25.37 1.25 0.78
CA ASP A 266 -26.30 2.26 1.23
C ASP A 266 -25.60 3.58 1.55
N GLU A 267 -26.33 4.71 1.44
CA GLU A 267 -25.85 5.99 1.95
C GLU A 267 -25.66 5.91 3.47
N ILE A 268 -24.44 6.18 3.95
CA ILE A 268 -24.18 6.18 5.41
C ILE A 268 -24.98 7.28 6.09
N SER A 269 -25.59 6.92 7.24
CA SER A 269 -26.34 7.88 8.04
C SER A 269 -25.40 8.87 8.76
N GLU A 270 -25.95 10.03 9.16
CA GLU A 270 -25.25 10.99 10.01
C GLU A 270 -24.78 10.34 11.33
N ASP A 271 -25.57 9.41 11.89
CA ASP A 271 -25.23 8.70 13.13
C ASP A 271 -24.07 7.72 12.92
N LEU A 272 -24.07 6.95 11.82
CA LEU A 272 -22.97 6.05 11.49
C LEU A 272 -21.70 6.83 11.20
N SER A 273 -21.77 7.92 10.46
CA SER A 273 -20.60 8.78 10.17
C SER A 273 -20.00 9.38 11.44
N ARG A 274 -20.85 9.76 12.41
CA ARG A 274 -20.41 10.25 13.72
C ARG A 274 -19.74 9.14 14.52
N LEU A 275 -20.33 7.93 14.53
CA LEU A 275 -19.79 6.76 15.23
C LEU A 275 -18.39 6.40 14.69
N LEU A 276 -18.22 6.37 13.37
CA LEU A 276 -16.92 6.13 12.72
C LEU A 276 -15.87 7.18 13.12
N ALA A 277 -16.26 8.45 13.13
CA ALA A 277 -15.35 9.55 13.51
C ALA A 277 -14.98 9.50 15.00
N GLU A 278 -15.93 9.30 15.89
CA GLU A 278 -15.71 9.24 17.35
C GLU A 278 -14.87 8.02 17.76
N SER A 279 -15.08 6.89 17.13
CA SER A 279 -14.29 5.67 17.36
C SER A 279 -12.92 5.67 16.68
N GLN A 280 -12.62 6.66 15.82
CA GLN A 280 -11.43 6.71 14.99
C GLN A 280 -11.25 5.46 14.11
N THR A 281 -12.36 4.81 13.77
CA THR A 281 -12.37 3.66 12.85
C THR A 281 -12.12 4.14 11.42
N PHE A 282 -11.03 3.68 10.82
CA PHE A 282 -10.67 4.12 9.48
C PHE A 282 -11.46 3.39 8.38
N VAL A 283 -11.53 4.01 7.22
CA VAL A 283 -12.10 3.42 6.01
C VAL A 283 -11.14 3.49 4.83
N ILE A 284 -11.10 2.43 4.04
CA ILE A 284 -10.37 2.35 2.77
C ILE A 284 -11.42 2.20 1.66
N PRO A 285 -11.67 3.23 0.84
CA PRO A 285 -12.77 3.20 -0.13
C PRO A 285 -12.56 2.23 -1.30
N ASN A 286 -11.31 2.01 -1.76
CA ASN A 286 -10.96 1.17 -2.92
C ASN A 286 -11.78 1.48 -4.17
N LEU A 287 -12.03 2.75 -4.46
CA LEU A 287 -12.90 3.16 -5.57
C LEU A 287 -12.28 2.84 -6.94
N GLY A 288 -10.94 2.90 -7.02
CA GLY A 288 -10.19 2.53 -8.21
C GLY A 288 -10.46 1.10 -8.69
N LEU A 289 -10.71 0.16 -7.79
CA LEU A 289 -11.00 -1.24 -8.14
C LEU A 289 -12.13 -1.38 -9.17
N SER A 290 -13.20 -0.64 -9.02
CA SER A 290 -14.36 -0.68 -9.93
C SER A 290 -14.23 0.28 -11.10
N LEU A 291 -13.64 1.44 -10.91
CA LEU A 291 -13.55 2.48 -11.93
C LEU A 291 -12.50 2.14 -12.99
N LEU A 292 -11.29 1.74 -12.60
CA LEU A 292 -10.21 1.45 -13.55
C LEU A 292 -10.52 0.26 -14.48
N ARG A 293 -11.32 -0.69 -14.02
CA ARG A 293 -11.78 -1.81 -14.86
C ARG A 293 -12.68 -1.40 -16.01
N ARG A 294 -13.21 -0.18 -15.99
CA ARG A 294 -14.08 0.42 -17.01
C ARG A 294 -13.36 1.44 -17.89
N MET A 295 -12.05 1.63 -17.67
CA MET A 295 -11.19 2.57 -18.39
C MET A 295 -10.30 1.85 -19.40
N THR A 296 -9.88 2.57 -20.44
CA THR A 296 -8.87 2.12 -21.42
C THR A 296 -7.45 2.34 -20.88
N ILE A 297 -7.15 1.74 -19.73
CA ILE A 297 -5.87 1.97 -19.00
C ILE A 297 -4.62 1.63 -19.83
N ALA A 298 -4.75 0.80 -20.87
CA ALA A 298 -3.66 0.50 -21.80
C ALA A 298 -3.12 1.75 -22.54
N GLU A 299 -3.87 2.84 -22.55
CA GLU A 299 -3.47 4.11 -23.16
C GLU A 299 -2.78 5.06 -22.15
N ASP A 300 -2.67 4.66 -20.87
CA ASP A 300 -2.02 5.48 -19.84
C ASP A 300 -0.49 5.38 -19.97
N PRO A 301 0.20 6.50 -20.28
CA PRO A 301 1.66 6.50 -20.37
C PRO A 301 2.34 5.99 -19.10
N LEU A 302 1.72 6.18 -17.94
CA LEU A 302 2.23 5.71 -16.65
C LEU A 302 2.39 4.17 -16.61
N LEU A 303 1.55 3.42 -17.34
CA LEU A 303 1.66 1.97 -17.44
C LEU A 303 2.66 1.48 -18.50
N TYR A 304 2.98 2.31 -19.51
CA TYR A 304 3.91 1.89 -20.57
C TYR A 304 5.30 1.57 -20.05
N GLU A 305 5.70 2.19 -18.95
CA GLU A 305 7.02 2.00 -18.38
C GLU A 305 7.16 0.68 -17.62
N THR A 306 6.08 0.13 -17.07
CA THR A 306 6.11 -1.05 -16.20
C THR A 306 5.44 -2.30 -16.76
N LEU A 307 4.72 -2.17 -17.89
CA LEU A 307 4.05 -3.29 -18.52
C LEU A 307 4.61 -3.61 -19.90
N PRO A 308 4.84 -4.90 -20.21
CA PRO A 308 5.32 -5.31 -21.51
C PRO A 308 4.27 -5.12 -22.62
N ALA A 309 4.73 -4.93 -23.86
CA ALA A 309 3.88 -4.69 -25.01
C ALA A 309 2.76 -5.75 -25.24
N PRO A 310 2.97 -7.07 -25.00
CA PRO A 310 1.88 -8.05 -25.06
C PRO A 310 0.76 -7.79 -24.07
N THR A 311 1.09 -7.39 -22.83
CA THR A 311 0.12 -7.06 -21.79
C THR A 311 -0.67 -5.80 -22.16
N LEU A 312 0.01 -4.75 -22.62
CA LEU A 312 -0.63 -3.53 -23.10
C LEU A 312 -1.56 -3.83 -24.28
N SER A 313 -1.15 -4.69 -25.22
CA SER A 313 -1.98 -5.11 -26.34
C SER A 313 -3.22 -5.90 -25.89
N ARG A 314 -3.08 -6.77 -24.89
CA ARG A 314 -4.19 -7.52 -24.29
C ARG A 314 -5.19 -6.58 -23.61
N LEU A 315 -4.69 -5.62 -22.85
CA LEU A 315 -5.52 -4.60 -22.17
C LEU A 315 -6.26 -3.70 -23.19
N ALA A 316 -5.59 -3.30 -24.28
CA ALA A 316 -6.19 -2.48 -25.34
C ALA A 316 -7.32 -3.20 -26.07
N ASN A 317 -7.24 -4.54 -26.17
CA ASN A 317 -8.28 -5.37 -26.80
C ASN A 317 -9.41 -5.78 -25.84
N ARG A 318 -9.41 -5.27 -24.61
CA ARG A 318 -10.42 -5.59 -23.60
C ARG A 318 -11.77 -5.00 -24.03
N VAL A 319 -12.77 -5.88 -24.21
CA VAL A 319 -14.14 -5.45 -24.52
C VAL A 319 -14.84 -5.12 -23.19
N PHE A 320 -15.21 -3.88 -23.02
CA PHE A 320 -16.02 -3.47 -21.85
C PHE A 320 -17.47 -3.88 -22.06
N ALA A 321 -18.08 -4.49 -21.05
CA ALA A 321 -19.45 -5.01 -21.11
C ALA A 321 -20.54 -3.92 -21.15
N SER A 322 -20.20 -2.65 -21.01
CA SER A 322 -21.10 -1.50 -21.15
C SER A 322 -20.53 -0.53 -22.17
N THR A 323 -21.13 -0.50 -23.34
CA THR A 323 -20.93 0.50 -24.40
C THR A 323 -21.61 1.80 -24.02
N ASP A 324 -21.07 2.57 -23.11
CA ASP A 324 -21.32 4.00 -23.10
C ASP A 324 -20.43 4.59 -24.21
N ASP A 325 -21.03 4.96 -25.34
CA ASP A 325 -20.35 5.57 -26.50
C ASP A 325 -19.52 6.82 -26.10
N ALA A 326 -19.85 7.43 -24.97
CA ALA A 326 -19.12 8.55 -24.40
C ALA A 326 -17.71 8.18 -23.89
N LEU A 327 -17.46 6.92 -23.52
CA LEU A 327 -16.16 6.43 -23.06
C LEU A 327 -15.24 6.05 -24.22
N SER A 328 -15.79 5.85 -25.42
CA SER A 328 -15.06 5.43 -26.63
C SER A 328 -14.61 6.57 -27.54
N ALA A 329 -14.85 7.83 -27.16
CA ALA A 329 -14.44 9.00 -27.96
C ALA A 329 -12.91 9.14 -27.99
N SER A 330 -12.32 8.78 -29.12
CA SER A 330 -10.89 8.68 -29.35
C SER A 330 -10.19 10.04 -29.57
N GLY A 331 -8.94 10.13 -29.13
CA GLY A 331 -7.92 10.95 -29.81
C GLY A 331 -7.42 12.21 -29.15
N SER A 332 -7.44 12.36 -27.82
CA SER A 332 -6.79 13.47 -27.14
C SER A 332 -5.93 13.00 -25.95
N ASN A 333 -4.85 13.74 -25.63
CA ASN A 333 -4.01 13.51 -24.45
C ASN A 333 -4.78 13.55 -23.10
N ASN A 334 -6.06 13.93 -23.14
CA ASN A 334 -6.95 14.05 -21.98
C ASN A 334 -8.04 12.96 -21.96
N GLN A 335 -7.93 11.91 -22.77
CA GLN A 335 -8.98 10.90 -22.87
C GLN A 335 -9.20 10.13 -21.56
N LEU A 336 -8.12 9.68 -20.91
CA LEU A 336 -8.20 8.97 -19.63
C LEU A 336 -8.74 9.85 -18.51
N GLU A 337 -8.35 11.13 -18.50
CA GLU A 337 -8.89 12.12 -17.57
C GLU A 337 -10.39 12.24 -17.74
N ARG A 338 -10.83 12.40 -18.98
CA ARG A 338 -12.25 12.51 -19.27
C ARG A 338 -13.03 11.24 -18.94
N GLN A 339 -12.44 10.06 -19.18
CA GLN A 339 -13.05 8.79 -18.77
C GLN A 339 -13.21 8.71 -17.26
N LEU A 340 -12.18 9.07 -16.49
CA LEU A 340 -12.25 9.07 -15.04
C LEU A 340 -13.30 10.08 -14.53
N GLU A 341 -13.31 11.30 -15.06
CA GLU A 341 -14.33 12.30 -14.73
C GLU A 341 -15.74 11.77 -14.96
N LEU A 342 -16.00 11.21 -16.15
CA LEU A 342 -17.32 10.66 -16.50
C LEU A 342 -17.71 9.49 -15.58
N LEU A 343 -16.77 8.61 -15.23
CA LEU A 343 -17.02 7.51 -14.30
C LEU A 343 -17.33 8.01 -12.90
N ILE A 344 -16.65 9.07 -12.44
CA ILE A 344 -16.93 9.71 -11.15
C ILE A 344 -18.26 10.45 -11.18
N GLU A 345 -18.58 11.17 -12.27
CA GLU A 345 -19.88 11.81 -12.45
C GLU A 345 -21.04 10.81 -12.39
N ASN A 346 -20.83 9.61 -12.92
CA ASN A 346 -21.81 8.51 -12.93
C ASN A 346 -21.66 7.53 -11.76
N LEU A 347 -20.77 7.80 -10.80
CA LEU A 347 -20.65 6.98 -9.60
C LEU A 347 -21.97 7.05 -8.79
N GLU A 348 -22.36 5.92 -8.21
CA GLU A 348 -23.57 5.81 -7.40
C GLU A 348 -23.71 6.98 -6.42
N PRO A 349 -24.84 7.69 -6.40
CA PRO A 349 -25.04 8.85 -5.53
C PRO A 349 -24.79 8.56 -4.04
N SER A 350 -25.10 7.34 -3.58
CA SER A 350 -24.86 6.86 -2.21
C SER A 350 -23.35 6.88 -1.87
N ILE A 351 -22.50 6.39 -2.78
CA ILE A 351 -21.04 6.37 -2.59
C ILE A 351 -20.51 7.80 -2.49
N ARG A 352 -20.90 8.70 -3.41
CA ARG A 352 -20.46 10.10 -3.39
C ARG A 352 -20.89 10.84 -2.13
N LYS A 353 -22.13 10.64 -1.71
CA LYS A 353 -22.64 11.27 -0.49
C LYS A 353 -21.98 10.72 0.76
N SER A 354 -21.79 9.40 0.84
CA SER A 354 -21.11 8.74 1.95
C SER A 354 -19.66 9.24 2.08
N PHE A 355 -18.93 9.35 0.95
CA PHE A 355 -17.57 9.86 0.94
C PHE A 355 -17.50 11.33 1.36
N ALA A 356 -18.38 12.18 0.83
CA ALA A 356 -18.47 13.58 1.23
C ALA A 356 -18.83 13.74 2.72
N LEU A 357 -19.72 12.88 3.24
CA LEU A 357 -20.09 12.89 4.66
C LEU A 357 -18.92 12.42 5.54
N ALA A 358 -18.18 11.41 5.11
CA ALA A 358 -16.99 10.94 5.81
C ALA A 358 -15.93 12.05 5.93
N ILE A 359 -15.64 12.79 4.83
CA ILE A 359 -14.75 13.95 4.86
C ILE A 359 -15.26 15.01 5.84
N LYS A 360 -16.53 15.39 5.71
CA LYS A 360 -17.17 16.41 6.57
C LYS A 360 -17.09 16.08 8.05
N ARG A 361 -17.21 14.79 8.39
CA ARG A 361 -17.16 14.29 9.77
C ARG A 361 -15.75 13.96 10.26
N ARG A 362 -14.74 14.10 9.39
CA ARG A 362 -13.35 13.73 9.69
C ARG A 362 -13.21 12.25 10.08
N VAL A 363 -13.98 11.38 9.44
CA VAL A 363 -13.74 9.93 9.50
C VAL A 363 -12.34 9.68 8.95
N PRO A 364 -11.48 8.91 9.61
CA PRO A 364 -10.15 8.60 9.08
C PRO A 364 -10.28 7.83 7.74
N ILE A 365 -9.92 8.47 6.63
CA ILE A 365 -9.85 7.84 5.31
C ILE A 365 -8.38 7.61 4.99
N ILE A 366 -8.01 6.39 4.65
CA ILE A 366 -6.64 6.05 4.22
C ILE A 366 -6.65 5.40 2.85
N LEU A 367 -5.53 5.52 2.15
CA LEU A 367 -5.37 4.94 0.82
C LEU A 367 -5.17 3.42 0.91
N GLY A 368 -5.87 2.70 0.06
CA GLY A 368 -5.67 1.29 -0.24
C GLY A 368 -6.36 0.96 -1.55
N THR A 369 -5.78 0.06 -2.33
CA THR A 369 -6.17 -0.15 -3.72
C THR A 369 -6.92 -1.45 -3.98
N ASP A 370 -6.70 -2.47 -3.15
CA ASP A 370 -7.09 -3.86 -3.44
C ASP A 370 -6.38 -4.44 -4.69
N ALA A 371 -5.17 -3.89 -5.02
CA ALA A 371 -4.37 -4.38 -6.13
C ALA A 371 -4.00 -5.85 -5.92
N GLY A 372 -3.98 -6.63 -6.99
CA GLY A 372 -3.69 -8.06 -6.96
C GLY A 372 -4.89 -8.97 -6.62
N ALA A 373 -6.01 -8.44 -6.08
CA ALA A 373 -7.23 -9.24 -5.80
C ALA A 373 -7.94 -9.71 -7.07
N LEU A 374 -7.77 -8.99 -8.16
CA LEU A 374 -8.41 -9.25 -9.44
C LEU A 374 -7.42 -9.08 -10.60
N PRO A 375 -7.63 -9.76 -11.73
CA PRO A 375 -6.78 -9.60 -12.91
C PRO A 375 -6.67 -8.14 -13.37
N ASP A 376 -5.45 -7.76 -13.78
CA ASP A 376 -5.15 -6.44 -14.36
C ASP A 376 -5.38 -5.25 -13.41
N HIS A 377 -5.21 -5.48 -12.12
CA HIS A 377 -5.22 -4.44 -11.10
C HIS A 377 -3.80 -4.25 -10.57
N PHE A 378 -3.03 -3.37 -11.24
CA PHE A 378 -1.57 -3.28 -11.12
C PHE A 378 -1.11 -2.48 -9.90
N PHE A 379 0.02 -2.91 -9.34
CA PHE A 379 0.62 -2.37 -8.12
C PHE A 379 1.19 -0.96 -8.32
N GLY A 380 0.98 -0.09 -7.34
CA GLY A 380 1.45 1.29 -7.34
C GLY A 380 0.69 2.22 -8.29
N TYR A 381 0.53 1.83 -9.56
CA TYR A 381 -0.28 2.58 -10.54
C TYR A 381 -1.68 2.90 -10.00
N THR A 382 -2.37 1.89 -9.48
CA THR A 382 -3.72 2.03 -8.93
C THR A 382 -3.79 2.97 -7.74
N GLY A 383 -2.72 3.06 -6.94
CA GLY A 383 -2.65 3.98 -5.82
C GLY A 383 -2.63 5.46 -6.24
N HIS A 384 -1.90 5.79 -7.30
CA HIS A 384 -1.95 7.14 -7.87
C HIS A 384 -3.33 7.48 -8.42
N LYS A 385 -4.02 6.52 -9.03
CA LYS A 385 -5.41 6.72 -9.51
C LYS A 385 -6.38 6.89 -8.35
N GLU A 386 -6.20 6.18 -7.25
CA GLU A 386 -7.02 6.38 -6.05
C GLU A 386 -6.85 7.79 -5.47
N LEU A 387 -5.63 8.36 -5.47
CA LEU A 387 -5.39 9.77 -5.10
C LEU A 387 -6.17 10.74 -6.00
N GLU A 388 -6.17 10.54 -7.32
CA GLU A 388 -6.95 11.34 -8.26
C GLU A 388 -8.46 11.26 -7.94
N ILE A 389 -8.96 10.05 -7.65
CA ILE A 389 -10.37 9.81 -7.29
C ILE A 389 -10.72 10.53 -5.98
N PHE A 390 -9.88 10.46 -4.95
CA PHE A 390 -10.11 11.14 -3.67
C PHE A 390 -10.27 12.65 -3.85
N VAL A 391 -9.38 13.27 -4.63
CA VAL A 391 -9.45 14.72 -4.91
C VAL A 391 -10.70 15.06 -5.73
N ALA A 392 -11.03 14.27 -6.76
CA ALA A 392 -12.22 14.47 -7.58
C ALA A 392 -13.54 14.32 -6.77
N LEU A 393 -13.50 13.56 -5.67
CA LEU A 393 -14.64 13.39 -4.75
C LEU A 393 -14.66 14.42 -3.60
N GLY A 394 -13.72 15.38 -3.57
CA GLY A 394 -13.74 16.52 -2.68
C GLY A 394 -12.74 16.54 -1.54
N MET A 395 -11.78 15.59 -1.48
CA MET A 395 -10.61 15.79 -0.63
C MET A 395 -9.73 16.92 -1.16
N SER A 396 -9.07 17.65 -0.27
CA SER A 396 -7.97 18.50 -0.70
C SER A 396 -6.75 17.62 -1.09
N PRO A 397 -5.85 18.10 -1.96
CA PRO A 397 -4.63 17.36 -2.27
C PRO A 397 -3.80 16.99 -1.04
N GLU A 398 -3.70 17.88 -0.04
CA GLU A 398 -3.03 17.61 1.23
C GLU A 398 -3.67 16.43 1.98
N GLN A 399 -5.02 16.41 2.03
CA GLN A 399 -5.75 15.32 2.68
C GLN A 399 -5.53 13.99 1.95
N ALA A 400 -5.53 14.00 0.62
CA ALA A 400 -5.29 12.80 -0.19
C ALA A 400 -3.85 12.26 0.02
N ILE A 401 -2.84 13.15 0.04
CA ILE A 401 -1.46 12.76 0.33
C ILE A 401 -1.34 12.24 1.77
N ALA A 402 -1.96 12.90 2.74
CA ALA A 402 -1.97 12.42 4.13
C ALA A 402 -2.62 11.04 4.25
N ALA A 403 -3.71 10.78 3.50
CA ALA A 403 -4.37 9.48 3.45
C ALA A 403 -3.43 8.35 2.96
N ALA A 404 -2.47 8.67 2.09
CA ALA A 404 -1.48 7.74 1.56
C ALA A 404 -0.14 7.77 2.31
N THR A 405 0.03 8.56 3.35
CA THR A 405 1.29 8.72 4.09
C THR A 405 1.07 8.68 5.60
N SER A 406 0.96 9.83 6.26
CA SER A 406 0.87 9.95 7.72
C SER A 406 -0.36 9.27 8.32
N ALA A 407 -1.53 9.40 7.69
CA ALA A 407 -2.74 8.76 8.18
C ALA A 407 -2.69 7.24 8.01
N ALA A 408 -2.24 6.74 6.85
CA ALA A 408 -2.05 5.30 6.64
C ALA A 408 -1.04 4.71 7.63
N ALA A 409 0.10 5.37 7.84
CA ALA A 409 1.10 4.94 8.81
C ALA A 409 0.53 4.86 10.23
N ALA A 410 -0.19 5.90 10.69
CA ALA A 410 -0.79 5.94 12.01
C ALA A 410 -1.82 4.81 12.21
N GLN A 411 -2.71 4.59 11.22
CA GLN A 411 -3.73 3.56 11.31
C GLN A 411 -3.16 2.14 11.28
N LEU A 412 -2.09 1.91 10.51
CA LEU A 412 -1.37 0.63 10.49
C LEU A 412 -0.42 0.45 11.70
N GLY A 413 -0.16 1.49 12.50
CA GLY A 413 0.74 1.43 13.66
C GLY A 413 2.21 1.59 13.29
N LEU A 414 2.52 2.16 12.14
CA LEU A 414 3.88 2.36 11.63
C LEU A 414 4.44 3.69 12.15
N ASN A 415 5.14 3.65 13.28
CA ASN A 415 5.62 4.87 13.94
C ASN A 415 6.93 5.42 13.35
N ASP A 416 7.58 4.66 12.45
CA ASP A 416 8.89 4.97 11.89
C ASP A 416 8.83 5.62 10.49
N ARG A 417 7.64 5.83 9.90
CA ARG A 417 7.46 6.31 8.53
C ARG A 417 6.18 7.14 8.35
N GLY A 418 5.90 7.59 7.12
CA GLY A 418 4.73 8.39 6.77
C GLY A 418 4.85 9.88 7.06
N LEU A 419 5.93 10.30 7.73
CA LEU A 419 6.29 11.70 8.03
C LEU A 419 7.79 11.89 7.87
N LEU A 420 8.22 13.10 7.49
CA LEU A 420 9.62 13.50 7.40
C LEU A 420 10.02 14.21 8.70
N GLU A 421 10.14 13.44 9.77
CA GLU A 421 10.47 13.91 11.11
C GLU A 421 11.70 13.22 11.64
N LYS A 422 12.40 13.86 12.56
CA LYS A 422 13.63 13.37 13.19
C LYS A 422 13.50 11.93 13.69
N GLY A 423 14.43 11.08 13.26
CA GLY A 423 14.53 9.67 13.65
C GLY A 423 13.61 8.73 12.89
N ARG A 424 12.74 9.25 12.00
CA ARG A 424 11.94 8.41 11.08
C ARG A 424 12.77 8.00 9.86
N ARG A 425 12.35 6.96 9.20
CA ARG A 425 12.96 6.49 7.95
C ARG A 425 12.95 7.61 6.91
N ALA A 426 14.04 7.76 6.21
CA ALA A 426 14.15 8.65 5.06
C ALA A 426 13.56 7.97 3.81
N ASP A 427 12.24 7.69 3.87
CA ASP A 427 11.45 7.19 2.75
C ASP A 427 10.63 8.36 2.18
N PHE A 428 10.99 8.86 0.99
CA PHE A 428 10.35 10.03 0.40
C PHE A 428 10.44 10.06 -1.13
N LEU A 429 9.61 10.91 -1.72
CA LEU A 429 9.60 11.21 -3.15
C LEU A 429 10.07 12.63 -3.39
N ILE A 430 10.87 12.80 -4.44
CA ILE A 430 11.13 14.10 -5.06
C ILE A 430 10.26 14.17 -6.31
N LEU A 431 9.34 15.12 -6.36
CA LEU A 431 8.41 15.32 -7.46
C LEU A 431 8.85 16.48 -8.34
N ASN A 432 8.60 16.38 -9.63
CA ASN A 432 8.95 17.43 -10.60
C ASN A 432 8.06 18.68 -10.49
N SER A 433 6.86 18.53 -9.89
CA SER A 433 5.89 19.62 -9.78
C SER A 433 5.14 19.57 -8.43
N ASN A 434 4.28 20.55 -8.20
CA ASN A 434 3.57 20.72 -6.92
C ASN A 434 2.30 19.87 -6.85
N PRO A 435 2.24 18.80 -6.01
CA PRO A 435 1.06 17.96 -5.88
C PRO A 435 -0.11 18.67 -5.17
N LEU A 436 0.14 19.79 -4.50
CA LEU A 436 -0.91 20.60 -3.86
C LEU A 436 -1.70 21.43 -4.88
N GLU A 437 -1.10 21.75 -6.02
CA GLU A 437 -1.78 22.40 -7.14
C GLU A 437 -2.48 21.40 -8.07
N ASN A 438 -1.83 20.23 -8.25
CA ASN A 438 -2.37 19.14 -9.06
C ASN A 438 -1.92 17.80 -8.48
N ILE A 439 -2.84 17.02 -7.95
CA ILE A 439 -2.55 15.71 -7.33
C ILE A 439 -1.81 14.75 -8.28
N ARG A 440 -1.96 14.89 -9.61
CA ARG A 440 -1.24 14.10 -10.61
C ARG A 440 0.27 14.32 -10.59
N ALA A 441 0.74 15.40 -9.98
CA ALA A 441 2.17 15.60 -9.77
C ALA A 441 2.81 14.47 -8.94
N THR A 442 2.03 13.72 -8.15
CA THR A 442 2.52 12.51 -7.47
C THR A 442 3.01 11.43 -8.43
N GLN A 443 2.58 11.45 -9.69
CA GLN A 443 2.99 10.52 -10.76
C GLN A 443 4.27 11.01 -11.49
N ASP A 444 4.54 12.30 -11.43
CA ASP A 444 5.71 12.93 -12.07
C ASP A 444 6.91 12.90 -11.11
N ILE A 445 7.39 11.68 -10.87
CA ILE A 445 8.43 11.39 -9.88
C ILE A 445 9.80 11.67 -10.50
N HIS A 446 10.56 12.58 -9.87
CA HIS A 446 11.98 12.80 -10.19
C HIS A 446 12.84 11.69 -9.61
N SER A 447 12.73 11.44 -8.30
CA SER A 447 13.47 10.40 -7.58
C SER A 447 12.63 9.79 -6.46
N VAL A 448 12.89 8.51 -6.16
CA VAL A 448 12.36 7.80 -4.99
C VAL A 448 13.52 7.50 -4.07
N PHE A 449 13.37 7.82 -2.78
CA PHE A 449 14.31 7.47 -1.74
C PHE A 449 13.69 6.49 -0.77
N LEU A 450 14.33 5.35 -0.54
CA LEU A 450 13.96 4.37 0.48
C LEU A 450 15.16 4.16 1.42
N LEU A 451 14.94 4.31 2.72
CA LEU A 451 16.00 4.29 3.73
C LEU A 451 17.18 5.23 3.36
N GLY A 452 16.84 6.42 2.88
CA GLY A 452 17.81 7.45 2.52
C GLY A 452 18.64 7.16 1.26
N LYS A 453 18.33 6.10 0.52
CA LYS A 453 19.01 5.73 -0.73
C LYS A 453 18.11 5.99 -1.92
N GLU A 454 18.68 6.62 -2.95
CA GLU A 454 17.99 6.82 -4.21
C GLU A 454 17.80 5.49 -4.96
N LEU A 455 16.59 5.24 -5.39
CA LEU A 455 16.18 4.03 -6.10
C LEU A 455 16.57 4.11 -7.58
N ASP A 456 17.26 3.08 -8.09
CA ASP A 456 17.45 2.92 -9.53
C ASP A 456 16.17 2.38 -10.19
N ARG A 457 15.27 3.31 -10.57
CA ARG A 457 14.01 2.97 -11.24
C ARG A 457 14.23 2.34 -12.62
N GLY A 458 15.36 2.64 -13.29
CA GLY A 458 15.72 2.01 -14.57
C GLY A 458 15.99 0.53 -14.41
N ALA A 459 16.76 0.12 -13.41
CA ALA A 459 17.05 -1.28 -13.13
C ALA A 459 15.77 -2.08 -12.77
N ILE A 460 14.80 -1.46 -12.11
CA ILE A 460 13.51 -2.09 -11.84
C ILE A 460 12.76 -2.40 -13.14
N ILE A 461 12.66 -1.42 -14.05
CA ILE A 461 12.02 -1.62 -15.36
C ILE A 461 12.70 -2.73 -16.14
N GLU A 462 14.04 -2.70 -16.22
CA GLU A 462 14.79 -3.73 -16.92
C GLU A 462 14.48 -5.13 -16.40
N ARG A 463 14.35 -5.28 -15.07
CA ARG A 463 13.98 -6.56 -14.44
C ARG A 463 12.54 -6.98 -14.80
N LEU A 464 11.57 -6.11 -14.63
CA LEU A 464 10.17 -6.39 -14.93
C LEU A 464 9.95 -6.76 -16.42
N MET A 465 10.76 -6.19 -17.32
CA MET A 465 10.68 -6.49 -18.75
C MET A 465 11.43 -7.78 -19.17
N GLN A 466 12.36 -8.26 -18.33
CA GLN A 466 13.09 -9.51 -18.61
C GLN A 466 12.25 -10.76 -18.36
N ASP A 467 11.40 -10.76 -17.35
CA ASP A 467 10.52 -11.89 -17.00
C ASP A 467 9.50 -12.25 -18.09
N THR A 468 9.35 -11.40 -19.09
CA THR A 468 8.45 -11.65 -20.23
C THR A 468 9.11 -12.44 -21.37
N ARG A 469 10.37 -12.84 -21.25
CA ARG A 469 11.15 -13.53 -22.30
C ARG A 469 11.27 -15.04 -22.08
N ASN A 470 10.78 -15.53 -20.95
CA ASN A 470 10.71 -16.95 -20.61
C ASN A 470 9.26 -17.45 -20.63
#